data_d0fbcdba8a3056f7c14176fb0b45aeb7
#
_entry.id   d0fbcdba8a3056f7c14176fb0b45aeb7
#
_cell.length_a   1.000
_cell.length_b   1.000
_cell.length_c   1.000
_cell.angle_alpha   90.00
_cell.angle_beta   90.00
_cell.angle_gamma   90.00
#
_symmetry.space_group_name_H-M   'P 1'
#
loop_
_entity.id
_entity.type
_entity.pdbx_description
1 polymer ?
#
loop_
_entity_poly.entity_id
_entity_poly.type
_entity_poly.pdbx_seq_one_letter_code
_entity_poly.pdbx_strand_id
1 'polypeptide(L)'
;MKQFKRFLILLVLPLTAFGGPMIKKEQAKRIIRRTAVVILAAHKKVKEGKVYTGDLARAIAHQKFAIKLYREGKYFKAIHHSRRARMLAIMAIKANKGAETSEMKYEKGDENAFKGGPSDDELDKEVAKEMPAEAAAKDEEVVAAEPAVDLNDNE
;
A
#
# COMPACT_ATOMS: atom_id res chain seq x y z
N MET A 1 54.97 29.86 16.84
CA MET A 1 54.45 29.10 15.68
C MET A 1 53.48 28.06 16.19
N LYS A 2 52.19 28.30 16.08
CA LYS A 2 51.12 27.34 16.56
C LYS A 2 50.65 26.56 15.36
N GLN A 3 50.97 25.29 15.32
CA GLN A 3 50.51 24.32 14.33
C GLN A 3 49.06 23.99 14.60
N PHE A 4 48.14 24.45 13.78
CA PHE A 4 46.75 24.01 13.77
C PHE A 4 46.66 22.64 13.08
N LYS A 5 46.57 21.57 13.87
CA LYS A 5 46.23 20.24 13.37
C LYS A 5 44.72 20.23 13.04
N ARG A 6 44.40 20.30 11.74
CA ARG A 6 43.06 20.08 11.24
C ARG A 6 42.70 18.59 11.39
N PHE A 7 41.90 18.29 12.39
CA PHE A 7 41.25 16.98 12.51
C PHE A 7 40.15 16.90 11.44
N LEU A 8 40.42 16.15 10.37
CA LEU A 8 39.43 15.77 9.37
C LEU A 8 38.64 14.61 9.97
N ILE A 9 37.47 14.92 10.57
CA ILE A 9 36.54 13.90 11.02
C ILE A 9 35.87 13.38 9.77
N LEU A 10 36.30 12.22 9.29
CA LEU A 10 35.66 11.45 8.25
C LEU A 10 34.34 10.86 8.85
N LEU A 11 33.24 11.53 8.60
CA LEU A 11 31.90 11.03 8.98
C LEU A 11 31.55 9.85 8.08
N VAL A 12 31.93 8.64 8.51
CA VAL A 12 31.50 7.39 7.88
C VAL A 12 30.06 7.19 8.26
N LEU A 13 29.16 7.64 7.39
CA LEU A 13 27.75 7.27 7.48
C LEU A 13 27.64 5.76 7.24
N PRO A 14 27.07 4.98 8.17
CA PRO A 14 26.79 3.59 7.90
C PRO A 14 25.74 3.52 6.79
N LEU A 15 26.17 3.05 5.63
CA LEU A 15 25.28 2.65 4.56
C LEU A 15 24.54 1.41 5.05
N THR A 16 23.43 1.59 5.77
CA THR A 16 22.54 0.50 6.10
C THR A 16 21.95 0.02 4.79
N ALA A 17 22.56 -1.00 4.21
CA ALA A 17 21.98 -1.75 3.12
C ALA A 17 20.69 -2.37 3.64
N PHE A 18 19.56 -1.74 3.36
CA PHE A 18 18.23 -2.37 3.49
C PHE A 18 18.20 -3.50 2.47
N GLY A 19 18.67 -4.68 2.89
CA GLY A 19 18.70 -5.90 2.09
C GLY A 19 17.32 -6.53 1.94
N GLY A 20 16.34 -5.74 1.53
CA GLY A 20 15.05 -6.27 1.09
C GLY A 20 15.16 -6.83 -0.34
N PRO A 21 14.24 -7.72 -0.76
CA PRO A 21 14.22 -8.24 -2.11
C PRO A 21 14.11 -7.07 -3.11
N MET A 22 14.94 -7.10 -4.17
CA MET A 22 14.89 -6.08 -5.22
C MET A 22 13.58 -6.22 -6.00
N ILE A 23 12.63 -5.34 -5.73
CA ILE A 23 11.34 -5.33 -6.40
C ILE A 23 11.47 -4.58 -7.72
N LYS A 24 11.14 -5.26 -8.83
CA LYS A 24 11.12 -4.66 -10.15
C LYS A 24 9.88 -3.76 -10.31
N LYS A 25 10.04 -2.66 -11.03
CA LYS A 25 8.95 -1.73 -11.36
C LYS A 25 7.70 -2.45 -11.89
N GLU A 26 7.88 -3.36 -12.85
CA GLU A 26 6.79 -4.10 -13.48
C GLU A 26 6.07 -5.04 -12.50
N GLN A 27 6.79 -5.65 -11.57
CA GLN A 27 6.18 -6.47 -10.53
C GLN A 27 5.32 -5.61 -9.59
N ALA A 28 5.83 -4.46 -9.16
CA ALA A 28 5.07 -3.54 -8.31
C ALA A 28 3.82 -3.03 -9.04
N LYS A 29 3.93 -2.63 -10.31
CA LYS A 29 2.82 -2.19 -11.15
C LYS A 29 1.73 -3.26 -11.24
N ARG A 30 2.10 -4.51 -11.50
CA ARG A 30 1.17 -5.65 -11.59
C ARG A 30 0.44 -5.86 -10.25
N ILE A 31 1.16 -5.88 -9.12
CA ILE A 31 0.57 -6.09 -7.80
C ILE A 31 -0.45 -4.97 -7.48
N ILE A 32 -0.08 -3.71 -7.72
CA ILE A 32 -0.94 -2.55 -7.46
C ILE A 32 -2.20 -2.60 -8.34
N ARG A 33 -2.07 -2.89 -9.63
CA ARG A 33 -3.23 -3.00 -10.54
C ARG A 33 -4.19 -4.13 -10.15
N ARG A 34 -3.67 -5.29 -9.79
CA ARG A 34 -4.52 -6.39 -9.31
C ARG A 34 -5.21 -6.07 -8.00
N THR A 35 -4.57 -5.32 -7.12
CA THR A 35 -5.22 -4.84 -5.89
C THR A 35 -6.35 -3.85 -6.19
N ALA A 36 -6.18 -2.96 -7.18
CA ALA A 36 -7.25 -2.07 -7.60
C ALA A 36 -8.52 -2.82 -8.01
N VAL A 37 -8.39 -3.93 -8.74
CA VAL A 37 -9.55 -4.79 -9.11
C VAL A 37 -10.27 -5.32 -7.87
N VAL A 38 -9.54 -5.76 -6.85
CA VAL A 38 -10.14 -6.26 -5.59
C VAL A 38 -10.84 -5.14 -4.83
N ILE A 39 -10.27 -3.93 -4.81
CA ILE A 39 -10.89 -2.76 -4.16
C ILE A 39 -12.18 -2.35 -4.89
N LEU A 40 -12.20 -2.38 -6.23
CA LEU A 40 -13.43 -2.11 -6.99
C LEU A 40 -14.52 -3.13 -6.70
N ALA A 41 -14.18 -4.42 -6.57
CA ALA A 41 -15.10 -5.45 -6.14
C ALA A 41 -15.61 -5.21 -4.71
N ALA A 42 -14.73 -4.80 -3.79
CA ALA A 42 -15.11 -4.44 -2.42
C ALA A 42 -16.06 -3.24 -2.39
N HIS A 43 -15.75 -2.19 -3.15
CA HIS A 43 -16.61 -1.01 -3.28
C HIS A 43 -18.02 -1.38 -3.71
N LYS A 44 -18.14 -2.21 -4.76
CA LYS A 44 -19.45 -2.71 -5.21
C LYS A 44 -20.18 -3.49 -4.12
N LYS A 45 -19.49 -4.40 -3.42
CA LYS A 45 -20.08 -5.22 -2.35
C LYS A 45 -20.53 -4.40 -1.15
N VAL A 46 -19.73 -3.43 -0.71
CA VAL A 46 -20.10 -2.53 0.39
C VAL A 46 -21.28 -1.63 0.00
N LYS A 47 -21.32 -1.15 -1.25
CA LYS A 47 -22.45 -0.38 -1.78
C LYS A 47 -23.77 -1.16 -1.78
N GLU A 48 -23.71 -2.44 -2.15
CA GLU A 48 -24.88 -3.36 -2.15
C GLU A 48 -25.29 -3.78 -0.74
N GLY A 49 -24.32 -4.21 0.09
CA GLY A 49 -24.55 -4.81 1.40
C GLY A 49 -24.73 -3.80 2.53
N LYS A 50 -24.19 -2.59 2.38
CA LYS A 50 -24.25 -1.46 3.34
C LYS A 50 -23.72 -1.81 4.74
N VAL A 51 -22.82 -2.79 4.85
CA VAL A 51 -22.10 -3.09 6.09
C VAL A 51 -20.77 -2.33 6.07
N TYR A 52 -20.72 -1.29 6.85
CA TYR A 52 -19.61 -0.33 6.92
C TYR A 52 -18.69 -0.65 8.10
N THR A 53 -17.59 -1.33 7.82
CA THR A 53 -16.59 -1.73 8.84
C THR A 53 -15.41 -0.76 8.94
N GLY A 54 -15.31 0.18 8.00
CA GLY A 54 -14.15 1.04 7.82
C GLY A 54 -13.02 0.41 6.99
N ASP A 55 -13.14 -0.87 6.65
CA ASP A 55 -12.07 -1.58 5.94
C ASP A 55 -11.95 -1.13 4.49
N LEU A 56 -13.05 -0.76 3.81
CA LEU A 56 -13.01 -0.26 2.45
C LEU A 56 -12.27 1.09 2.37
N ALA A 57 -12.61 2.02 3.26
CA ALA A 57 -11.97 3.33 3.30
C ALA A 57 -10.46 3.20 3.57
N ARG A 58 -10.07 2.35 4.53
CA ARG A 58 -8.67 2.04 4.82
C ARG A 58 -7.96 1.38 3.63
N ALA A 59 -8.63 0.45 2.93
CA ALA A 59 -8.08 -0.17 1.73
C ALA A 59 -7.77 0.87 0.65
N ILE A 60 -8.68 1.82 0.41
CA ILE A 60 -8.49 2.90 -0.55
C ILE A 60 -7.34 3.82 -0.13
N ALA A 61 -7.23 4.18 1.15
CA ALA A 61 -6.14 4.99 1.66
C ALA A 61 -4.77 4.32 1.42
N HIS A 62 -4.63 3.05 1.78
CA HIS A 62 -3.41 2.29 1.54
C HIS A 62 -3.07 2.17 0.05
N GLN A 63 -4.06 1.96 -0.80
CA GLN A 63 -3.83 1.84 -2.24
C GLN A 63 -3.38 3.17 -2.87
N LYS A 64 -4.00 4.29 -2.49
CA LYS A 64 -3.56 5.63 -2.92
C LYS A 64 -2.11 5.89 -2.49
N PHE A 65 -1.75 5.52 -1.27
CA PHE A 65 -0.39 5.66 -0.79
C PHE A 65 0.59 4.74 -1.51
N ALA A 66 0.19 3.52 -1.83
CA ALA A 66 0.97 2.60 -2.67
C ALA A 66 1.27 3.20 -4.06
N ILE A 67 0.28 3.82 -4.69
CA ILE A 67 0.43 4.50 -5.98
C ILE A 67 1.41 5.67 -5.87
N LYS A 68 1.30 6.51 -4.82
CA LYS A 68 2.24 7.59 -4.54
C LYS A 68 3.68 7.06 -4.42
N LEU A 69 3.88 6.04 -3.58
CA LEU A 69 5.20 5.41 -3.38
C LEU A 69 5.75 4.78 -4.67
N TYR A 70 4.89 4.18 -5.50
CA TYR A 70 5.29 3.65 -6.79
C TYR A 70 5.81 4.75 -7.73
N ARG A 71 5.12 5.89 -7.82
CA ARG A 71 5.55 7.05 -8.61
C ARG A 71 6.87 7.63 -8.12
N GLU A 72 7.14 7.53 -6.82
CA GLU A 72 8.42 7.92 -6.20
C GLU A 72 9.54 6.87 -6.38
N GLY A 73 9.29 5.74 -7.05
CA GLY A 73 10.26 4.66 -7.23
C GLY A 73 10.47 3.77 -6.00
N LYS A 74 9.69 3.94 -4.94
CA LYS A 74 9.77 3.19 -3.67
C LYS A 74 8.99 1.87 -3.76
N TYR A 75 9.35 1.01 -4.72
CA TYR A 75 8.56 -0.17 -5.11
C TYR A 75 8.33 -1.16 -3.97
N PHE A 76 9.34 -1.40 -3.12
CA PHE A 76 9.22 -2.30 -1.98
C PHE A 76 8.13 -1.82 -1.01
N LYS A 77 8.16 -0.56 -0.60
CA LYS A 77 7.12 0.02 0.24
C LYS A 77 5.75 0.00 -0.45
N ALA A 78 5.70 0.36 -1.72
CA ALA A 78 4.47 0.39 -2.50
C ALA A 78 3.74 -0.95 -2.50
N ILE A 79 4.45 -2.07 -2.70
CA ILE A 79 3.81 -3.40 -2.70
C ILE A 79 3.28 -3.80 -1.32
N HIS A 80 3.92 -3.38 -0.22
CA HIS A 80 3.45 -3.68 1.13
C HIS A 80 2.16 -2.92 1.46
N HIS A 81 2.08 -1.64 1.10
CA HIS A 81 0.82 -0.90 1.23
C HIS A 81 -0.27 -1.47 0.33
N SER A 82 0.05 -1.86 -0.91
CA SER A 82 -0.92 -2.51 -1.80
C SER A 82 -1.38 -3.88 -1.27
N ARG A 83 -0.48 -4.66 -0.65
CA ARG A 83 -0.85 -5.90 0.07
C ARG A 83 -1.84 -5.63 1.20
N ARG A 84 -1.54 -4.62 2.04
CA ARG A 84 -2.44 -4.22 3.14
C ARG A 84 -3.80 -3.79 2.61
N ALA A 85 -3.82 -2.98 1.56
CA ALA A 85 -5.05 -2.56 0.88
C ALA A 85 -5.89 -3.75 0.42
N ARG A 86 -5.26 -4.76 -0.21
CA ARG A 86 -5.96 -5.96 -0.67
C ARG A 86 -6.57 -6.75 0.48
N MET A 87 -5.84 -6.94 1.58
CA MET A 87 -6.36 -7.64 2.77
C MET A 87 -7.59 -6.94 3.34
N LEU A 88 -7.55 -5.62 3.50
CA LEU A 88 -8.67 -4.82 3.99
C LEU A 88 -9.87 -4.88 3.02
N ALA A 89 -9.63 -4.80 1.71
CA ALA A 89 -10.69 -4.95 0.71
C ALA A 89 -11.38 -6.33 0.79
N ILE A 90 -10.62 -7.41 0.98
CA ILE A 90 -11.17 -8.76 1.18
C ILE A 90 -12.02 -8.83 2.47
N MET A 91 -11.57 -8.19 3.55
CA MET A 91 -12.35 -8.11 4.80
C MET A 91 -13.68 -7.39 4.57
N ALA A 92 -13.68 -6.26 3.86
CA ALA A 92 -14.89 -5.53 3.50
C ALA A 92 -15.85 -6.39 2.63
N ILE A 93 -15.32 -7.16 1.66
CA ILE A 93 -16.12 -8.08 0.84
C ILE A 93 -16.78 -9.15 1.72
N LYS A 94 -16.01 -9.79 2.61
CA LYS A 94 -16.52 -10.84 3.51
C LYS A 94 -17.59 -10.31 4.47
N ALA A 95 -17.38 -9.12 5.04
CA ALA A 95 -18.38 -8.46 5.90
C ALA A 95 -19.72 -8.23 5.16
N ASN A 96 -19.67 -8.00 3.85
CA ASN A 96 -20.81 -7.83 2.98
C ASN A 96 -21.25 -9.12 2.26
N LYS A 97 -20.96 -10.29 2.84
CA LYS A 97 -21.35 -11.63 2.35
C LYS A 97 -20.86 -11.95 0.94
N GLY A 98 -19.77 -11.31 0.51
CA GLY A 98 -19.11 -11.64 -0.76
C GLY A 98 -18.23 -12.89 -0.62
N ALA A 99 -18.21 -13.72 -1.68
CA ALA A 99 -17.31 -14.88 -1.77
C ALA A 99 -15.90 -14.46 -2.20
N GLU A 100 -14.91 -15.26 -1.82
CA GLU A 100 -13.57 -15.12 -2.36
C GLU A 100 -13.54 -15.54 -3.84
N THR A 101 -12.85 -14.74 -4.65
CA THR A 101 -12.62 -15.01 -6.07
C THR A 101 -11.12 -15.24 -6.36
N SER A 102 -10.80 -15.73 -7.56
CA SER A 102 -9.41 -15.94 -7.97
C SER A 102 -8.58 -14.67 -7.98
N GLU A 103 -9.20 -13.52 -8.26
CA GLU A 103 -8.56 -12.21 -8.30
C GLU A 103 -8.05 -11.75 -6.92
N MET A 104 -8.64 -12.27 -5.84
CA MET A 104 -8.22 -11.96 -4.47
C MET A 104 -6.90 -12.64 -4.09
N LYS A 105 -6.51 -13.71 -4.79
CA LYS A 105 -5.27 -14.44 -4.53
C LYS A 105 -4.08 -13.76 -5.18
N TYR A 106 -2.90 -13.92 -4.57
CA TYR A 106 -1.64 -13.51 -5.19
C TYR A 106 -1.20 -14.52 -6.26
N GLU A 107 -0.44 -14.05 -7.25
CA GLU A 107 0.20 -14.94 -8.19
C GLU A 107 1.35 -15.69 -7.53
N LYS A 108 1.66 -16.88 -8.08
CA LYS A 108 2.81 -17.67 -7.65
C LYS A 108 4.09 -16.84 -7.79
N GLY A 109 4.77 -16.63 -6.68
CA GLY A 109 6.01 -15.84 -6.62
C GLY A 109 5.83 -14.43 -6.04
N ASP A 110 4.63 -13.86 -5.99
CA ASP A 110 4.40 -12.56 -5.35
C ASP A 110 4.63 -12.63 -3.83
N GLU A 111 4.40 -13.79 -3.21
CA GLU A 111 4.64 -14.01 -1.78
C GLU A 111 6.10 -13.74 -1.36
N ASN A 112 7.06 -14.03 -2.24
CA ASN A 112 8.46 -13.74 -1.97
C ASN A 112 8.76 -12.23 -1.94
N ALA A 113 7.98 -11.43 -2.68
CA ALA A 113 8.12 -9.98 -2.71
C ALA A 113 7.73 -9.32 -1.38
N PHE A 114 6.91 -10.00 -0.57
CA PHE A 114 6.43 -9.48 0.72
C PHE A 114 7.31 -9.88 1.90
N LYS A 115 8.36 -10.69 1.71
CA LYS A 115 9.24 -11.12 2.80
C LYS A 115 10.02 -9.94 3.38
N GLY A 116 10.10 -9.91 4.72
CA GLY A 116 10.86 -8.87 5.44
C GLY A 116 10.22 -7.49 5.41
N GLY A 117 8.95 -7.39 5.06
CA GLY A 117 8.22 -6.13 5.07
C GLY A 117 7.72 -5.71 6.45
N PRO A 118 7.22 -4.47 6.55
CA PRO A 118 6.64 -3.95 7.78
C PRO A 118 5.39 -4.73 8.20
N SER A 119 5.10 -4.68 9.50
CA SER A 119 3.85 -5.20 10.05
C SER A 119 2.64 -4.36 9.58
N ASP A 120 1.45 -4.94 9.71
CA ASP A 120 0.21 -4.24 9.33
C ASP A 120 0.00 -2.98 10.17
N ASP A 121 0.35 -3.02 11.47
CA ASP A 121 0.26 -1.86 12.38
C ASP A 121 1.24 -0.73 12.00
N GLU A 122 2.44 -1.07 11.53
CA GLU A 122 3.41 -0.08 11.04
C GLU A 122 2.91 0.59 9.75
N LEU A 123 2.34 -0.20 8.83
CA LEU A 123 1.74 0.32 7.60
C LEU A 123 0.54 1.23 7.89
N ASP A 124 -0.33 0.85 8.83
CA ASP A 124 -1.49 1.65 9.23
C ASP A 124 -1.06 2.99 9.85
N LYS A 125 -0.02 2.99 10.71
CA LYS A 125 0.57 4.21 11.27
C LYS A 125 1.20 5.10 10.21
N GLU A 126 1.89 4.52 9.23
CA GLU A 126 2.50 5.28 8.14
C GLU A 126 1.43 6.01 7.30
N VAL A 127 0.35 5.32 6.91
CA VAL A 127 -0.76 5.96 6.19
C VAL A 127 -1.43 7.04 7.02
N ALA A 128 -1.69 6.81 8.30
CA ALA A 128 -2.28 7.83 9.18
C ALA A 128 -1.42 9.09 9.29
N LYS A 129 -0.10 8.95 9.23
CA LYS A 129 0.84 10.07 9.27
C LYS A 129 0.94 10.80 7.94
N GLU A 130 1.09 10.06 6.82
CA GLU A 130 1.40 10.61 5.51
C GLU A 130 0.16 11.04 4.72
N MET A 131 -1.00 10.46 5.03
CA MET A 131 -2.29 10.69 4.36
C MET A 131 -3.44 10.77 5.38
N PRO A 132 -3.41 11.72 6.32
CA PRO A 132 -4.36 11.76 7.45
C PRO A 132 -5.81 11.92 7.02
N ALA A 133 -6.09 12.65 5.95
CA ALA A 133 -7.45 12.83 5.43
C ALA A 133 -8.03 11.53 4.89
N GLU A 134 -7.26 10.79 4.10
CA GLU A 134 -7.66 9.48 3.57
C GLU A 134 -7.78 8.43 4.67
N ALA A 135 -6.89 8.46 5.66
CA ALA A 135 -6.92 7.55 6.81
C ALA A 135 -8.14 7.77 7.72
N ALA A 136 -8.68 8.99 7.77
CA ALA A 136 -9.87 9.34 8.54
C ALA A 136 -11.20 9.16 7.77
N ALA A 137 -11.15 8.85 6.47
CA ALA A 137 -12.34 8.66 5.64
C ALA A 137 -13.18 7.46 6.12
N LYS A 138 -14.49 7.54 5.88
CA LYS A 138 -15.45 6.47 6.24
C LYS A 138 -15.93 5.72 5.01
N ASP A 139 -16.37 4.47 5.21
CA ASP A 139 -16.89 3.63 4.13
C ASP A 139 -18.05 4.30 3.38
N GLU A 140 -18.95 4.99 4.09
CA GLU A 140 -20.08 5.70 3.50
C GLU A 140 -19.63 6.80 2.51
N GLU A 141 -18.56 7.51 2.87
CA GLU A 141 -18.02 8.61 2.05
C GLU A 141 -17.37 8.05 0.78
N VAL A 142 -16.56 7.00 0.93
CA VAL A 142 -15.85 6.40 -0.22
C VAL A 142 -16.77 5.62 -1.15
N VAL A 143 -17.89 5.07 -0.64
CA VAL A 143 -18.90 4.41 -1.46
C VAL A 143 -19.69 5.41 -2.31
N ALA A 144 -19.86 6.64 -1.83
CA ALA A 144 -20.54 7.71 -2.58
C ALA A 144 -19.66 8.27 -3.72
N ALA A 145 -18.35 8.08 -3.66
CA ALA A 145 -17.39 8.54 -4.65
C ALA A 145 -16.89 7.40 -5.55
N GLU A 146 -16.45 7.70 -6.76
CA GLU A 146 -15.69 6.75 -7.58
C GLU A 146 -14.27 6.59 -7.01
N PRO A 147 -13.83 5.36 -6.70
CA PRO A 147 -12.51 5.15 -6.13
C PRO A 147 -11.40 5.33 -7.17
N ALA A 148 -10.61 6.39 -7.06
CA ALA A 148 -9.39 6.60 -7.84
C ALA A 148 -8.24 5.75 -7.26
N VAL A 149 -8.21 4.45 -7.61
CA VAL A 149 -7.29 3.47 -7.01
C VAL A 149 -6.40 2.76 -8.02
N ASP A 150 -6.49 3.14 -9.29
CA ASP A 150 -5.73 2.53 -10.39
C ASP A 150 -4.53 3.40 -10.81
N LEU A 151 -3.52 2.72 -11.36
CA LEU A 151 -2.41 3.34 -12.07
C LEU A 151 -2.84 3.58 -13.52
N ASN A 152 -3.28 4.80 -13.85
CA ASN A 152 -3.52 5.18 -15.23
C ASN A 152 -2.19 5.33 -15.98
N ASP A 153 -2.10 4.75 -17.19
CA ASP A 153 -0.89 4.77 -18.02
C ASP A 153 -0.61 6.14 -18.69
N ASN A 154 -1.45 7.13 -18.44
CA ASN A 154 -1.38 8.44 -19.08
C ASN A 154 -0.61 9.51 -18.28
N GLU A 155 0.20 9.09 -17.29
CA GLU A 155 1.11 9.98 -16.54
C GLU A 155 2.55 9.47 -16.51
#